data_41f53483c86e0d8c7738251dc16abfeb
#
_entry.id   41f53483c86e0d8c7738251dc16abfeb
#
_cell.length_a   1.000
_cell.length_b   1.000
_cell.length_c   1.000
_cell.angle_alpha   90.00
_cell.angle_beta   90.00
_cell.angle_gamma   90.00
#
_symmetry.space_group_name_H-M   'P 1'
#
loop_
_entity.id
_entity.type
_entity.pdbx_description
1 polymer ?
#
loop_
_entity_poly.entity_id
_entity_poly.type
_entity_poly.pdbx_seq_one_letter_code
_entity_poly.pdbx_strand_id
1 'polypeptide(L)'
;FVYPEIKSGLYLVSLPVGCLSDISFRALHTLSNSDYVAGEDTRNVKSLFKLLKISNSTRNIISYHDHSTSNIRGKIIDLIKDGKSVALVSDAGTPLISDPGYKLVKRAIEEGIDVSSVPGPSSVIAALTVSGLPTDTFSFLGFLPNTKSKKKKLLETYLNLSSSLIIFESGKRLQKTLELLAETCRPSTEICICRELTKLNEEITRFKAQEGIKVTKKMRSLKGEFVILVGKNEAGDFDLKNLDQQLRKLKKSTSMKDSVNSLAGKL
;
A
#
# COMPACT_ATOMS: atom_id res chain seq x y z
N PHE A 1 -30.31 10.39 -5.31
CA PHE A 1 -29.52 9.51 -4.43
C PHE A 1 -30.06 9.66 -3.00
N VAL A 2 -30.44 8.54 -2.36
CA VAL A 2 -30.78 8.53 -0.94
C VAL A 2 -29.48 8.21 -0.19
N TYR A 3 -28.99 9.17 0.58
CA TYR A 3 -27.82 8.94 1.44
C TYR A 3 -28.28 8.39 2.78
N PRO A 4 -27.54 7.42 3.38
CA PRO A 4 -27.85 6.95 4.71
C PRO A 4 -27.66 8.07 5.74
N GLU A 5 -28.52 8.11 6.74
CA GLU A 5 -28.35 9.00 7.89
C GLU A 5 -27.02 8.73 8.60
N ILE A 6 -26.31 9.78 9.00
CA ILE A 6 -25.07 9.66 9.77
C ILE A 6 -25.43 9.56 11.25
N LYS A 7 -25.41 8.34 11.75
CA LYS A 7 -25.65 8.01 13.18
C LYS A 7 -24.37 8.14 13.98
N SER A 8 -24.49 8.08 15.30
CA SER A 8 -23.35 7.94 16.19
C SER A 8 -22.49 6.75 15.78
N GLY A 9 -21.17 6.93 15.72
CA GLY A 9 -20.22 5.89 15.30
C GLY A 9 -18.93 6.43 14.74
N LEU A 10 -18.02 5.52 14.41
CA LEU A 10 -16.73 5.80 13.77
C LEU A 10 -16.81 5.47 12.28
N TYR A 11 -16.57 6.45 11.41
CA TYR A 11 -16.59 6.30 9.95
C TYR A 11 -15.19 6.42 9.38
N LEU A 12 -14.70 5.36 8.73
CA LEU A 12 -13.40 5.34 8.06
C LEU A 12 -13.58 5.81 6.63
N VAL A 13 -13.20 7.06 6.34
CA VAL A 13 -13.52 7.71 5.07
C VAL A 13 -12.31 7.77 4.17
N SER A 14 -12.38 7.09 3.02
CA SER A 14 -11.33 7.14 1.99
C SER A 14 -11.34 8.48 1.27
N LEU A 15 -10.17 9.09 1.12
CA LEU A 15 -9.95 10.35 0.44
C LEU A 15 -9.29 10.14 -0.94
N PRO A 16 -9.33 11.15 -1.83
CA PRO A 16 -8.59 11.11 -3.09
C PRO A 16 -7.09 10.86 -2.87
N VAL A 17 -6.47 10.08 -3.75
CA VAL A 17 -5.02 9.86 -3.75
C VAL A 17 -4.29 11.05 -4.39
N GLY A 18 -4.83 11.57 -5.49
CA GLY A 18 -4.27 12.72 -6.19
C GLY A 18 -5.34 13.57 -6.88
N CYS A 19 -6.24 12.95 -7.65
CA CYS A 19 -7.34 13.63 -8.33
C CYS A 19 -8.53 13.83 -7.39
N LEU A 20 -8.92 15.08 -7.13
CA LEU A 20 -10.06 15.39 -6.23
C LEU A 20 -11.37 14.76 -6.69
N SER A 21 -11.56 14.57 -7.99
CA SER A 21 -12.78 13.99 -8.56
C SER A 21 -12.95 12.50 -8.23
N ASP A 22 -11.91 11.83 -7.70
CA ASP A 22 -12.00 10.44 -7.29
C ASP A 22 -12.72 10.27 -5.94
N ILE A 23 -13.08 11.35 -5.26
CA ILE A 23 -13.85 11.26 -4.03
C ILE A 23 -15.22 10.66 -4.28
N SER A 24 -15.65 9.72 -3.45
CA SER A 24 -16.98 9.16 -3.57
C SER A 24 -18.06 10.11 -3.06
N PHE A 25 -19.25 10.08 -3.65
CA PHE A 25 -20.40 10.84 -3.15
C PHE A 25 -20.70 10.53 -1.68
N ARG A 26 -20.54 9.27 -1.28
CA ARG A 26 -20.75 8.86 0.11
C ARG A 26 -19.69 9.46 1.03
N ALA A 27 -18.43 9.58 0.59
CA ALA A 27 -17.39 10.26 1.35
C ALA A 27 -17.73 11.75 1.54
N LEU A 28 -18.14 12.43 0.48
CA LEU A 28 -18.60 13.83 0.57
C LEU A 28 -19.76 13.98 1.56
N HIS A 29 -20.78 13.11 1.46
CA HIS A 29 -21.92 13.13 2.37
C HIS A 29 -21.50 12.91 3.81
N THR A 30 -20.67 11.89 4.08
CA THR A 30 -20.20 11.56 5.43
C THR A 30 -19.36 12.71 6.01
N LEU A 31 -18.42 13.23 5.25
CA LEU A 31 -17.60 14.38 5.68
C LEU A 31 -18.44 15.65 5.91
N SER A 32 -19.49 15.86 5.13
CA SER A 32 -20.38 17.01 5.29
C SER A 32 -21.31 16.91 6.49
N ASN A 33 -21.63 15.72 6.99
CA ASN A 33 -22.67 15.49 7.99
C ASN A 33 -22.17 14.89 9.32
N SER A 34 -20.90 14.43 9.41
CA SER A 34 -20.32 13.97 10.69
C SER A 34 -20.14 15.14 11.67
N ASP A 35 -20.30 14.93 12.97
CA ASP A 35 -20.08 15.95 14.01
C ASP A 35 -18.63 16.35 14.15
N TYR A 36 -17.71 15.38 13.98
CA TYR A 36 -16.25 15.55 14.11
C TYR A 36 -15.53 14.89 12.94
N VAL A 37 -14.35 15.43 12.60
CA VAL A 37 -13.42 14.81 11.68
C VAL A 37 -12.06 14.65 12.36
N ALA A 38 -11.55 13.43 12.43
CA ALA A 38 -10.22 13.11 12.94
C ALA A 38 -9.27 12.85 11.76
N GLY A 39 -8.14 13.54 11.73
CA GLY A 39 -7.15 13.40 10.67
C GLY A 39 -5.73 13.66 11.16
N GLU A 40 -4.72 13.19 10.41
CA GLU A 40 -3.33 13.28 10.81
C GLU A 40 -2.86 14.74 10.81
N ASP A 41 -3.02 15.44 9.69
CA ASP A 41 -2.75 16.87 9.61
C ASP A 41 -4.06 17.67 9.43
N THR A 42 -4.43 18.38 10.48
CA THR A 42 -5.66 19.20 10.47
C THR A 42 -5.64 20.30 9.42
N ARG A 43 -4.46 20.74 8.96
CA ARG A 43 -4.29 21.73 7.90
C ARG A 43 -4.67 21.12 6.54
N ASN A 44 -4.26 19.87 6.30
CA ASN A 44 -4.61 19.12 5.09
C ASN A 44 -6.12 18.87 5.02
N VAL A 45 -6.74 18.49 6.14
CA VAL A 45 -8.20 18.32 6.23
C VAL A 45 -8.93 19.62 5.90
N LYS A 46 -8.51 20.76 6.48
CA LYS A 46 -9.11 22.07 6.20
C LYS A 46 -8.96 22.49 4.73
N SER A 47 -7.77 22.26 4.16
CA SER A 47 -7.49 22.53 2.75
C SER A 47 -8.38 21.71 1.84
N LEU A 48 -8.51 20.40 2.12
CA LEU A 48 -9.40 19.50 1.38
C LEU A 48 -10.86 19.98 1.42
N PHE A 49 -11.36 20.35 2.60
CA PHE A 49 -12.73 20.85 2.76
C PHE A 49 -12.97 22.09 1.93
N LYS A 50 -11.99 23.02 1.89
CA LYS A 50 -12.07 24.22 1.04
C LYS A 50 -12.14 23.83 -0.44
N LEU A 51 -11.30 22.92 -0.90
CA LEU A 51 -11.25 22.47 -2.29
C LEU A 51 -12.53 21.75 -2.71
N LEU A 52 -13.08 20.92 -1.82
CA LEU A 52 -14.33 20.18 -2.05
C LEU A 52 -15.60 21.03 -1.81
N LYS A 53 -15.46 22.30 -1.44
CA LYS A 53 -16.56 23.23 -1.10
C LYS A 53 -17.50 22.67 -0.02
N ILE A 54 -16.95 21.94 0.94
CA ILE A 54 -17.70 21.46 2.10
C ILE A 54 -17.96 22.65 3.02
N SER A 55 -19.21 23.04 3.16
CA SER A 55 -19.64 24.31 3.80
C SER A 55 -19.34 24.42 5.30
N ASN A 56 -19.00 23.32 5.94
CA ASN A 56 -18.71 23.26 7.38
C ASN A 56 -17.21 23.21 7.69
N SER A 57 -16.42 24.08 7.08
CA SER A 57 -14.97 24.19 7.32
C SER A 57 -14.59 24.57 8.76
N THR A 58 -15.54 24.96 9.60
CA THR A 58 -15.37 25.30 11.03
C THR A 58 -15.64 24.14 11.96
N ARG A 59 -15.92 22.95 11.45
CA ARG A 59 -16.20 21.77 12.28
C ARG A 59 -15.03 21.40 13.18
N ASN A 60 -15.37 20.71 14.24
CA ASN A 60 -14.45 20.17 15.23
C ASN A 60 -13.49 19.16 14.59
N ILE A 61 -12.35 19.65 14.10
CA ILE A 61 -11.29 18.79 13.54
C ILE A 61 -10.36 18.40 14.67
N ILE A 62 -10.17 17.09 14.85
CA ILE A 62 -9.30 16.49 15.86
C ILE A 62 -8.02 16.02 15.18
N SER A 63 -6.85 16.43 15.68
CA SER A 63 -5.58 15.84 15.24
C SER A 63 -5.45 14.43 15.80
N TYR A 64 -5.28 13.45 14.91
CA TYR A 64 -5.10 12.05 15.29
C TYR A 64 -3.99 11.41 14.44
N HIS A 65 -2.93 10.94 15.08
CA HIS A 65 -1.78 10.26 14.45
C HIS A 65 -1.34 9.06 15.30
N ASP A 66 -0.47 8.20 14.79
CA ASP A 66 -0.05 6.95 15.48
C ASP A 66 0.55 7.17 16.87
N HIS A 67 1.21 8.32 17.08
CA HIS A 67 1.73 8.72 18.38
C HIS A 67 0.69 9.42 19.28
N SER A 68 -0.55 9.54 18.81
CA SER A 68 -1.63 10.11 19.64
C SER A 68 -1.76 9.38 20.95
N THR A 69 -1.87 10.15 22.02
CA THR A 69 -1.95 9.61 23.39
C THR A 69 -3.21 8.80 23.59
N SER A 70 -3.21 7.98 24.64
CA SER A 70 -4.41 7.29 25.09
C SER A 70 -5.58 8.25 25.36
N ASN A 71 -5.27 9.47 25.82
CA ASN A 71 -6.26 10.52 26.08
C ASN A 71 -7.00 10.99 24.82
N ILE A 72 -6.30 11.17 23.68
CA ILE A 72 -6.95 11.58 22.43
C ILE A 72 -7.88 10.47 21.92
N ARG A 73 -7.43 9.21 22.00
CA ARG A 73 -8.30 8.06 21.68
C ARG A 73 -9.51 7.99 22.58
N GLY A 74 -9.29 8.15 23.92
CA GLY A 74 -10.38 8.22 24.90
C GLY A 74 -11.38 9.31 24.54
N LYS A 75 -10.93 10.52 24.31
CA LYS A 75 -11.78 11.64 23.90
C LYS A 75 -12.65 11.34 22.69
N ILE A 76 -12.09 10.69 21.64
CA ILE A 76 -12.87 10.32 20.46
C ILE A 76 -13.93 9.27 20.80
N ILE A 77 -13.58 8.27 21.61
CA ILE A 77 -14.52 7.25 22.08
C ILE A 77 -15.65 7.88 22.93
N ASP A 78 -15.32 8.78 23.85
CA ASP A 78 -16.29 9.45 24.69
C ASP A 78 -17.27 10.29 23.86
N LEU A 79 -16.78 11.04 22.86
CA LEU A 79 -17.64 11.78 21.92
C LEU A 79 -18.64 10.86 21.21
N ILE A 80 -18.20 9.66 20.78
CA ILE A 80 -19.10 8.73 20.10
C ILE A 80 -20.13 8.16 21.08
N LYS A 81 -19.74 7.85 22.31
CA LYS A 81 -20.67 7.41 23.37
C LYS A 81 -21.69 8.49 23.74
N ASP A 82 -21.30 9.75 23.61
CA ASP A 82 -22.21 10.92 23.78
C ASP A 82 -23.11 11.15 22.56
N GLY A 83 -23.22 10.17 21.66
CA GLY A 83 -24.12 10.21 20.52
C GLY A 83 -23.55 10.93 19.31
N LYS A 84 -22.25 11.26 19.26
CA LYS A 84 -21.60 11.96 18.13
C LYS A 84 -21.09 11.00 17.09
N SER A 85 -21.05 11.48 15.84
CA SER A 85 -20.44 10.82 14.70
C SER A 85 -19.02 11.37 14.47
N VAL A 86 -18.05 10.48 14.27
CA VAL A 86 -16.65 10.85 14.00
C VAL A 86 -16.18 10.21 12.68
N ALA A 87 -15.77 11.05 11.72
CA ALA A 87 -15.12 10.59 10.49
C ALA A 87 -13.60 10.56 10.69
N LEU A 88 -12.96 9.42 10.53
CA LEU A 88 -11.50 9.28 10.51
C LEU A 88 -11.02 9.31 9.07
N VAL A 89 -10.05 10.17 8.77
CA VAL A 89 -9.41 10.32 7.47
C VAL A 89 -7.89 10.23 7.60
N SER A 90 -7.23 9.76 6.54
CA SER A 90 -5.79 9.92 6.30
C SER A 90 -5.53 11.16 5.45
N ASP A 91 -4.27 11.48 5.17
CA ASP A 91 -3.94 12.59 4.25
C ASP A 91 -4.35 12.27 2.80
N ALA A 92 -4.34 10.99 2.41
CA ALA A 92 -4.76 10.52 1.08
C ALA A 92 -5.17 9.04 1.13
N GLY A 93 -6.05 8.60 0.25
CA GLY A 93 -6.43 7.19 0.11
C GLY A 93 -7.27 6.67 1.28
N THR A 94 -7.13 5.39 1.56
CA THR A 94 -7.93 4.66 2.56
C THR A 94 -7.22 4.69 3.92
N PRO A 95 -7.86 5.20 4.98
CA PRO A 95 -7.30 5.24 6.33
C PRO A 95 -6.82 3.85 6.81
N LEU A 96 -5.88 3.79 7.74
CA LEU A 96 -5.26 2.59 8.31
C LEU A 96 -4.30 1.84 7.37
N ILE A 97 -4.33 2.08 6.08
CA ILE A 97 -3.48 1.38 5.10
C ILE A 97 -2.14 2.12 4.96
N SER A 98 -1.19 1.79 5.80
CA SER A 98 0.07 2.52 6.07
C SER A 98 -0.13 3.90 6.69
N ASP A 99 -1.30 4.14 7.26
CA ASP A 99 -1.73 5.36 7.90
C ASP A 99 -2.22 5.12 9.34
N PRO A 100 -2.31 6.15 10.19
CA PRO A 100 -2.83 6.03 11.54
C PRO A 100 -4.27 5.54 11.60
N GLY A 101 -4.64 4.88 12.72
CA GLY A 101 -6.05 4.56 12.99
C GLY A 101 -6.29 3.19 13.63
N TYR A 102 -5.41 2.20 13.41
CA TYR A 102 -5.60 0.84 13.90
C TYR A 102 -5.96 0.78 15.40
N LYS A 103 -5.23 1.50 16.25
CA LYS A 103 -5.46 1.52 17.70
C LYS A 103 -6.80 2.14 18.10
N LEU A 104 -7.28 3.13 17.33
CA LEU A 104 -8.59 3.74 17.56
C LEU A 104 -9.71 2.77 17.16
N VAL A 105 -9.61 2.18 15.98
CA VAL A 105 -10.59 1.20 15.50
C VAL A 105 -10.68 0.01 16.43
N LYS A 106 -9.53 -0.55 16.84
CA LYS A 106 -9.50 -1.66 17.80
C LYS A 106 -10.23 -1.30 19.09
N ARG A 107 -9.94 -0.13 19.67
CA ARG A 107 -10.60 0.33 20.90
C ARG A 107 -12.10 0.59 20.70
N ALA A 108 -12.49 1.17 19.56
CA ALA A 108 -13.91 1.38 19.26
C ALA A 108 -14.69 0.07 19.24
N ILE A 109 -14.13 -0.96 18.61
CA ILE A 109 -14.74 -2.30 18.55
C ILE A 109 -14.81 -2.93 19.95
N GLU A 110 -13.73 -2.83 20.76
CA GLU A 110 -13.69 -3.34 22.14
C GLU A 110 -14.74 -2.67 23.05
N GLU A 111 -15.12 -1.43 22.72
CA GLU A 111 -16.12 -0.66 23.48
C GLU A 111 -17.53 -0.71 22.85
N GLY A 112 -17.76 -1.61 21.88
CA GLY A 112 -19.09 -1.83 21.27
C GLY A 112 -19.56 -0.71 20.36
N ILE A 113 -18.63 0.14 19.86
CA ILE A 113 -18.95 1.24 18.96
C ILE A 113 -19.04 0.72 17.52
N ASP A 114 -20.05 1.16 16.79
CA ASP A 114 -20.21 0.88 15.37
C ASP A 114 -19.08 1.52 14.57
N VAL A 115 -18.36 0.69 13.79
CA VAL A 115 -17.30 1.12 12.87
C VAL A 115 -17.74 0.86 11.44
N SER A 116 -17.86 1.91 10.65
CA SER A 116 -18.30 1.83 9.26
C SER A 116 -17.20 2.24 8.29
N SER A 117 -16.99 1.45 7.24
CA SER A 117 -16.14 1.86 6.13
C SER A 117 -16.94 2.66 5.10
N VAL A 118 -16.38 3.79 4.68
CA VAL A 118 -16.84 4.58 3.54
C VAL A 118 -15.84 4.38 2.40
N PRO A 119 -16.10 3.40 1.49
CA PRO A 119 -15.16 3.00 0.46
C PRO A 119 -14.87 4.14 -0.53
N GLY A 120 -13.67 4.13 -1.05
CA GLY A 120 -13.19 5.10 -2.02
C GLY A 120 -11.80 4.75 -2.54
N PRO A 121 -11.01 5.75 -2.97
CA PRO A 121 -9.71 5.54 -3.57
C PRO A 121 -8.72 4.79 -2.67
N SER A 122 -7.93 3.93 -3.29
CA SER A 122 -6.81 3.22 -2.67
C SER A 122 -5.67 3.13 -3.66
N SER A 123 -4.51 3.67 -3.31
CA SER A 123 -3.31 3.60 -4.16
C SER A 123 -2.83 2.16 -4.36
N VAL A 124 -3.08 1.26 -3.40
CA VAL A 124 -2.77 -0.18 -3.48
C VAL A 124 -3.54 -0.81 -4.63
N ILE A 125 -4.87 -0.62 -4.66
CA ILE A 125 -5.73 -1.21 -5.68
C ILE A 125 -5.55 -0.49 -7.02
N ALA A 126 -5.46 0.84 -7.02
CA ALA A 126 -5.21 1.61 -8.24
C ALA A 126 -3.91 1.19 -8.94
N ALA A 127 -2.82 1.00 -8.17
CA ALA A 127 -1.56 0.50 -8.72
C ALA A 127 -1.70 -0.92 -9.28
N LEU A 128 -2.36 -1.81 -8.54
CA LEU A 128 -2.52 -3.21 -8.95
C LEU A 128 -3.29 -3.33 -10.26
N THR A 129 -4.39 -2.59 -10.42
CA THR A 129 -5.24 -2.65 -11.61
C THR A 129 -4.55 -2.16 -12.89
N VAL A 130 -3.59 -1.24 -12.78
CA VAL A 130 -2.83 -0.72 -13.94
C VAL A 130 -1.49 -1.41 -14.12
N SER A 131 -1.11 -2.32 -13.24
CA SER A 131 0.23 -2.94 -13.27
C SER A 131 0.44 -3.89 -14.45
N GLY A 132 -0.60 -4.60 -14.85
CA GLY A 132 -0.53 -5.74 -15.79
C GLY A 132 -0.06 -7.04 -15.13
N LEU A 133 0.11 -7.06 -13.81
CA LEU A 133 0.49 -8.25 -13.04
C LEU A 133 -0.74 -9.05 -12.60
N PRO A 134 -0.60 -10.33 -12.24
CA PRO A 134 -1.69 -11.14 -11.70
C PRO A 134 -2.32 -10.49 -10.46
N THR A 135 -3.65 -10.41 -10.45
CA THR A 135 -4.43 -9.72 -9.41
C THR A 135 -5.20 -10.65 -8.48
N ASP A 136 -5.23 -11.94 -8.80
CA ASP A 136 -5.96 -12.98 -8.07
C ASP A 136 -5.45 -13.17 -6.64
N THR A 137 -4.13 -13.03 -6.44
CA THR A 137 -3.49 -13.13 -5.14
C THR A 137 -2.39 -12.08 -5.04
N PHE A 138 -2.45 -11.23 -4.04
CA PHE A 138 -1.43 -10.21 -3.80
C PHE A 138 -1.15 -10.01 -2.31
N SER A 139 0.05 -9.53 -2.01
CA SER A 139 0.50 -9.21 -0.66
C SER A 139 0.93 -7.75 -0.59
N PHE A 140 0.32 -6.98 0.29
CA PHE A 140 0.72 -5.60 0.55
C PHE A 140 1.69 -5.53 1.72
N LEU A 141 2.89 -5.00 1.47
CA LEU A 141 3.98 -4.92 2.44
C LEU A 141 4.14 -3.52 3.06
N GLY A 142 3.40 -2.53 2.57
CA GLY A 142 3.61 -1.14 2.99
C GLY A 142 5.02 -0.65 2.66
N PHE A 143 5.61 0.20 3.52
CA PHE A 143 6.98 0.66 3.40
C PHE A 143 7.96 -0.39 3.91
N LEU A 144 8.96 -0.74 3.08
CA LEU A 144 10.00 -1.67 3.50
C LEU A 144 10.86 -1.10 4.64
N PRO A 145 11.40 -1.97 5.53
CA PRO A 145 12.31 -1.56 6.59
C PRO A 145 13.50 -0.74 6.08
N ASN A 146 14.12 0.07 6.94
CA ASN A 146 15.21 0.97 6.52
C ASN A 146 16.53 0.24 6.24
N THR A 147 16.82 -0.87 6.91
CA THR A 147 18.10 -1.60 6.77
C THR A 147 18.05 -2.61 5.64
N LYS A 148 19.12 -2.72 4.84
CA LYS A 148 19.23 -3.67 3.70
C LYS A 148 18.94 -5.11 4.13
N SER A 149 19.49 -5.55 5.27
CA SER A 149 19.29 -6.92 5.77
C SER A 149 17.82 -7.23 6.07
N LYS A 150 17.11 -6.33 6.79
CA LYS A 150 15.69 -6.53 7.10
C LYS A 150 14.82 -6.48 5.84
N LYS A 151 15.12 -5.56 4.90
CA LYS A 151 14.46 -5.52 3.58
C LYS A 151 14.60 -6.83 2.85
N LYS A 152 15.85 -7.33 2.74
CA LYS A 152 16.16 -8.57 2.02
C LYS A 152 15.41 -9.75 2.62
N LYS A 153 15.47 -9.93 3.94
CA LYS A 153 14.76 -11.01 4.65
C LYS A 153 13.25 -10.96 4.40
N LEU A 154 12.66 -9.75 4.45
CA LEU A 154 11.23 -9.58 4.19
C LEU A 154 10.87 -9.94 2.75
N LEU A 155 11.63 -9.45 1.77
CA LEU A 155 11.41 -9.74 0.35
C LEU A 155 11.56 -11.24 0.08
N GLU A 156 12.62 -11.91 0.56
CA GLU A 156 12.83 -13.35 0.42
C GLU A 156 11.65 -14.16 0.97
N THR A 157 11.08 -13.74 2.12
CA THR A 157 9.91 -14.40 2.69
C THR A 157 8.70 -14.31 1.77
N TYR A 158 8.40 -13.11 1.25
CA TYR A 158 7.18 -12.89 0.47
C TYR A 158 7.32 -13.26 -1.01
N LEU A 159 8.52 -13.21 -1.59
CA LEU A 159 8.77 -13.67 -2.97
C LEU A 159 8.60 -15.19 -3.14
N ASN A 160 8.66 -15.96 -2.04
CA ASN A 160 8.37 -17.39 -2.04
C ASN A 160 6.85 -17.69 -2.02
N LEU A 161 6.01 -16.66 -1.81
CA LEU A 161 4.57 -16.82 -1.92
C LEU A 161 4.15 -16.65 -3.39
N SER A 162 3.19 -17.44 -3.84
CA SER A 162 2.62 -17.31 -5.19
C SER A 162 1.65 -16.11 -5.25
N SER A 163 2.18 -14.90 -5.02
CA SER A 163 1.39 -13.67 -4.97
C SER A 163 2.14 -12.49 -5.57
N SER A 164 1.43 -11.55 -6.18
CA SER A 164 1.98 -10.25 -6.56
C SER A 164 2.27 -9.42 -5.31
N LEU A 165 3.45 -8.80 -5.20
CA LEU A 165 3.79 -7.97 -4.06
C LEU A 165 3.52 -6.50 -4.37
N ILE A 166 3.02 -5.75 -3.40
CA ILE A 166 2.79 -4.31 -3.50
C ILE A 166 3.55 -3.62 -2.37
N ILE A 167 4.37 -2.63 -2.73
CA ILE A 167 5.30 -1.96 -1.84
C ILE A 167 5.17 -0.46 -2.03
N PHE A 168 5.03 0.28 -0.94
CA PHE A 168 5.16 1.74 -0.95
C PHE A 168 6.62 2.15 -0.85
N GLU A 169 7.03 3.15 -1.63
CA GLU A 169 8.40 3.62 -1.58
C GLU A 169 8.49 5.14 -1.84
N SER A 170 9.48 5.77 -1.23
CA SER A 170 9.83 7.16 -1.48
C SER A 170 10.88 7.29 -2.58
N GLY A 171 10.88 8.40 -3.30
CA GLY A 171 11.86 8.62 -4.37
C GLY A 171 13.32 8.54 -3.91
N LYS A 172 13.62 8.99 -2.68
CA LYS A 172 14.97 8.89 -2.09
C LYS A 172 15.45 7.45 -1.90
N ARG A 173 14.54 6.51 -1.74
CA ARG A 173 14.85 5.10 -1.45
C ARG A 173 14.69 4.20 -2.68
N LEU A 174 13.98 4.68 -3.72
CA LEU A 174 13.58 3.90 -4.90
C LEU A 174 14.76 3.16 -5.54
N GLN A 175 15.85 3.85 -5.86
CA GLN A 175 17.00 3.23 -6.52
C GLN A 175 17.54 2.04 -5.72
N LYS A 176 17.78 2.22 -4.41
CA LYS A 176 18.30 1.15 -3.53
C LYS A 176 17.34 -0.03 -3.41
N THR A 177 16.04 0.25 -3.48
CA THR A 177 15.01 -0.80 -3.43
C THR A 177 14.98 -1.58 -4.74
N LEU A 178 15.13 -0.92 -5.91
CA LEU A 178 15.22 -1.62 -7.20
C LEU A 178 16.51 -2.42 -7.36
N GLU A 179 17.63 -1.91 -6.87
CA GLU A 179 18.89 -2.66 -6.80
C GLU A 179 18.70 -3.96 -5.99
N LEU A 180 18.06 -3.86 -4.83
CA LEU A 180 17.76 -5.03 -4.00
C LEU A 180 16.79 -6.01 -4.66
N LEU A 181 15.76 -5.52 -5.35
CA LEU A 181 14.84 -6.37 -6.10
C LEU A 181 15.57 -7.11 -7.23
N ALA A 182 16.49 -6.43 -7.95
CA ALA A 182 17.32 -7.07 -8.97
C ALA A 182 18.27 -8.15 -8.40
N GLU A 183 18.71 -8.00 -7.13
CA GLU A 183 19.52 -9.00 -6.43
C GLU A 183 18.68 -10.18 -5.90
N THR A 184 17.38 -9.98 -5.63
CA THR A 184 16.56 -10.94 -4.88
C THR A 184 15.55 -11.66 -5.77
N CYS A 185 15.01 -10.98 -6.78
CA CYS A 185 14.07 -11.55 -7.73
C CYS A 185 14.81 -12.32 -8.84
N ARG A 186 14.09 -13.21 -9.52
CA ARG A 186 14.58 -13.78 -10.78
C ARG A 186 14.74 -12.68 -11.83
N PRO A 187 15.73 -12.76 -12.72
CA PRO A 187 15.96 -11.73 -13.76
C PRO A 187 14.73 -11.43 -14.62
N SER A 188 13.89 -12.45 -14.87
CA SER A 188 12.67 -12.36 -15.68
C SER A 188 11.44 -11.86 -14.92
N THR A 189 11.48 -11.74 -13.60
CA THR A 189 10.34 -11.28 -12.78
C THR A 189 9.88 -9.92 -13.26
N GLU A 190 8.59 -9.80 -13.55
CA GLU A 190 7.98 -8.54 -13.99
C GLU A 190 7.81 -7.58 -12.81
N ILE A 191 8.17 -6.34 -13.04
CA ILE A 191 8.03 -5.25 -12.06
C ILE A 191 7.27 -4.11 -12.72
N CYS A 192 6.36 -3.52 -11.97
CA CYS A 192 5.69 -2.27 -12.33
C CYS A 192 5.95 -1.21 -11.27
N ILE A 193 6.29 -0.01 -11.70
CA ILE A 193 6.38 1.17 -10.84
C ILE A 193 5.29 2.14 -11.25
N CYS A 194 4.46 2.51 -10.29
CA CYS A 194 3.51 3.61 -10.43
C CYS A 194 4.03 4.80 -9.62
N ARG A 195 4.25 5.91 -10.28
CA ARG A 195 4.69 7.17 -9.67
C ARG A 195 3.55 8.17 -9.74
N GLU A 196 3.30 8.91 -8.65
CA GLU A 196 2.32 10.00 -8.57
C GLU A 196 0.95 9.61 -9.13
N LEU A 197 0.43 8.43 -8.72
CA LEU A 197 -0.87 7.90 -9.16
C LEU A 197 -1.99 8.94 -9.03
N THR A 198 -2.82 9.03 -10.05
CA THR A 198 -3.95 9.96 -10.21
C THR A 198 -3.58 11.45 -10.22
N LYS A 199 -2.29 11.80 -10.10
CA LYS A 199 -1.80 13.18 -10.16
C LYS A 199 -1.39 13.58 -11.58
N LEU A 200 -1.18 14.89 -11.80
CA LEU A 200 -0.79 15.44 -13.11
C LEU A 200 0.48 14.80 -13.70
N ASN A 201 1.40 14.37 -12.85
CA ASN A 201 2.67 13.76 -13.27
C ASN A 201 2.67 12.23 -13.07
N GLU A 202 1.52 11.59 -13.23
CA GLU A 202 1.43 10.13 -13.19
C GLU A 202 2.35 9.49 -14.23
N GLU A 203 3.09 8.48 -13.79
CA GLU A 203 3.99 7.71 -14.66
C GLU A 203 3.94 6.24 -14.25
N ILE A 204 3.66 5.36 -15.22
CA ILE A 204 3.60 3.91 -15.01
C ILE A 204 4.66 3.27 -15.88
N THR A 205 5.62 2.59 -15.26
CA THR A 205 6.75 1.96 -15.94
C THR A 205 6.80 0.47 -15.63
N ARG A 206 6.84 -0.37 -16.66
CA ARG A 206 6.91 -1.84 -16.55
C ARG A 206 8.23 -2.33 -17.12
N PHE A 207 8.87 -3.28 -16.46
CA PHE A 207 10.17 -3.81 -16.83
C PHE A 207 10.44 -5.14 -16.12
N LYS A 208 11.51 -5.83 -16.52
CA LYS A 208 11.98 -7.04 -15.83
C LYS A 208 12.99 -6.68 -14.75
N ALA A 209 13.04 -7.45 -13.67
CA ALA A 209 13.88 -7.17 -12.49
C ALA A 209 15.35 -6.86 -12.85
N GLN A 210 15.93 -7.55 -13.83
CA GLN A 210 17.29 -7.29 -14.34
C GLN A 210 17.50 -5.89 -14.92
N GLU A 211 16.43 -5.19 -15.28
CA GLU A 211 16.48 -3.85 -15.89
C GLU A 211 16.34 -2.74 -14.85
N GLY A 212 16.03 -3.06 -13.60
CA GLY A 212 15.64 -2.10 -12.56
C GLY A 212 16.60 -0.92 -12.40
N ILE A 213 17.93 -1.18 -12.45
CA ILE A 213 18.95 -0.12 -12.32
C ILE A 213 18.91 0.85 -13.52
N LYS A 214 18.62 0.35 -14.73
CA LYS A 214 18.54 1.17 -15.94
C LYS A 214 17.29 2.03 -15.98
N VAL A 215 16.21 1.53 -15.37
CA VAL A 215 14.89 2.20 -15.38
C VAL A 215 14.93 3.52 -14.62
N THR A 216 15.59 3.57 -13.47
CA THR A 216 15.69 4.83 -12.67
C THR A 216 16.34 5.97 -13.46
N LYS A 217 17.29 5.65 -14.37
CA LYS A 217 17.96 6.64 -15.22
C LYS A 217 17.06 7.18 -16.35
N LYS A 218 15.99 6.46 -16.69
CA LYS A 218 15.05 6.82 -17.75
C LYS A 218 13.79 7.50 -17.23
N MET A 219 13.51 7.40 -15.93
CA MET A 219 12.33 8.03 -15.33
C MET A 219 12.42 9.56 -15.39
N ARG A 220 11.28 10.22 -15.64
CA ARG A 220 11.17 11.68 -15.72
C ARG A 220 11.62 12.36 -14.44
N SER A 221 11.38 11.75 -13.29
CA SER A 221 11.79 12.28 -11.99
C SER A 221 11.79 11.16 -10.94
N LEU A 222 12.71 11.24 -9.99
CA LEU A 222 12.72 10.40 -8.78
C LEU A 222 12.07 11.10 -7.58
N LYS A 223 11.39 12.27 -7.80
CA LYS A 223 10.60 12.93 -6.76
C LYS A 223 9.17 12.41 -6.80
N GLY A 224 8.52 12.39 -5.62
CA GLY A 224 7.13 11.98 -5.47
C GLY A 224 6.94 10.66 -4.73
N GLU A 225 5.74 10.15 -4.81
CA GLU A 225 5.31 8.91 -4.16
C GLU A 225 5.29 7.76 -5.17
N PHE A 226 5.71 6.60 -4.72
CA PHE A 226 5.87 5.43 -5.58
C PHE A 226 5.15 4.23 -4.99
N VAL A 227 4.46 3.49 -5.85
CA VAL A 227 4.00 2.14 -5.57
C VAL A 227 4.77 1.20 -6.50
N ILE A 228 5.51 0.26 -5.93
CA ILE A 228 6.26 -0.76 -6.65
C ILE A 228 5.46 -2.05 -6.56
N LEU A 229 5.21 -2.68 -7.71
CA LEU A 229 4.58 -3.98 -7.79
C LEU A 229 5.56 -4.97 -8.37
N VAL A 230 5.64 -6.14 -7.75
CA VAL A 230 6.51 -7.25 -8.17
C VAL A 230 5.62 -8.44 -8.49
N GLY A 231 5.71 -8.94 -9.71
CA GLY A 231 4.95 -10.10 -10.16
C GLY A 231 5.30 -11.35 -9.37
N LYS A 232 4.44 -12.35 -9.47
CA LYS A 232 4.67 -13.67 -8.89
C LYS A 232 6.05 -14.17 -9.33
N ASN A 233 6.82 -14.63 -8.36
CA ASN A 233 8.12 -15.24 -8.63
C ASN A 233 7.90 -16.72 -9.06
N GLU A 234 7.02 -16.90 -10.07
CA GLU A 234 6.70 -18.24 -10.55
C GLU A 234 7.99 -18.96 -10.90
N ALA A 235 8.10 -20.20 -10.44
CA ALA A 235 9.04 -21.11 -11.02
C ALA A 235 8.69 -21.15 -12.51
N GLY A 236 9.49 -20.51 -13.37
CA GLY A 236 9.32 -20.63 -14.81
C GLY A 236 9.12 -22.09 -15.11
N ASP A 237 8.26 -22.43 -16.07
CA ASP A 237 8.03 -23.82 -16.48
C ASP A 237 9.38 -24.53 -16.39
N PHE A 238 9.43 -25.48 -15.46
CA PHE A 238 10.65 -26.24 -15.25
C PHE A 238 10.98 -26.82 -16.59
N ASP A 239 11.95 -26.26 -17.31
CA ASP A 239 12.50 -26.91 -18.49
C ASP A 239 13.20 -28.17 -17.99
N LEU A 240 12.37 -29.22 -17.81
CA LEU A 240 12.81 -30.54 -17.39
C LEU A 240 13.98 -31.02 -18.27
N LYS A 241 14.04 -30.56 -19.54
CA LYS A 241 15.15 -30.89 -20.45
C LYS A 241 16.44 -30.17 -20.03
N ASN A 242 16.35 -28.93 -19.61
CA ASN A 242 17.48 -28.14 -19.13
C ASN A 242 17.96 -28.64 -17.76
N LEU A 243 17.01 -29.03 -16.89
CA LEU A 243 17.33 -29.65 -15.60
C LEU A 243 18.05 -31.00 -15.77
N ASP A 244 17.58 -31.83 -16.66
CA ASP A 244 18.21 -33.12 -16.99
C ASP A 244 19.63 -32.93 -17.59
N GLN A 245 19.82 -31.92 -18.46
CA GLN A 245 21.14 -31.58 -18.98
C GLN A 245 22.09 -31.07 -17.89
N GLN A 246 21.61 -30.23 -16.96
CA GLN A 246 22.42 -29.74 -15.85
C GLN A 246 22.76 -30.86 -14.87
N LEU A 247 21.81 -31.75 -14.54
CA LEU A 247 22.05 -32.96 -13.74
C LEU A 247 23.10 -33.86 -14.38
N ARG A 248 23.02 -34.13 -15.69
CA ARG A 248 24.00 -34.93 -16.44
C ARG A 248 25.37 -34.30 -16.46
N LYS A 249 25.49 -32.97 -16.53
CA LYS A 249 26.77 -32.25 -16.45
C LYS A 249 27.39 -32.37 -15.06
N LEU A 250 26.62 -32.14 -14.00
CA LEU A 250 27.08 -32.21 -12.61
C LEU A 250 27.44 -33.67 -12.21
N LYS A 251 26.69 -34.65 -12.70
CA LYS A 251 26.95 -36.07 -12.45
C LYS A 251 28.32 -36.56 -12.98
N LYS A 252 28.91 -35.83 -13.95
CA LYS A 252 30.26 -36.13 -14.46
C LYS A 252 31.40 -35.72 -13.50
N SER A 253 31.13 -34.82 -12.54
CA SER A 253 32.14 -34.20 -11.68
C SER A 253 31.88 -34.37 -10.18
N THR A 254 30.67 -34.76 -9.76
CA THR A 254 30.25 -34.84 -8.36
C THR A 254 29.31 -36.01 -8.09
N SER A 255 29.14 -36.39 -6.82
CA SER A 255 28.18 -37.45 -6.43
C SER A 255 26.74 -37.06 -6.81
N MET A 256 25.88 -38.06 -6.99
CA MET A 256 24.46 -37.85 -7.29
C MET A 256 23.77 -36.98 -6.22
N LYS A 257 24.08 -37.22 -4.94
CA LYS A 257 23.56 -36.52 -3.78
C LYS A 257 23.96 -35.04 -3.79
N ASP A 258 25.23 -34.75 -4.07
CA ASP A 258 25.76 -33.38 -4.10
C ASP A 258 25.23 -32.62 -5.34
N SER A 259 25.05 -33.30 -6.47
CA SER A 259 24.48 -32.76 -7.68
C SER A 259 23.00 -32.34 -7.46
N VAL A 260 22.20 -33.18 -6.79
CA VAL A 260 20.81 -32.88 -6.43
C VAL A 260 20.72 -31.74 -5.43
N ASN A 261 21.56 -31.74 -4.36
CA ASN A 261 21.58 -30.67 -3.37
C ASN A 261 22.02 -29.32 -3.99
N SER A 262 23.00 -29.34 -4.89
CA SER A 262 23.46 -28.14 -5.60
C SER A 262 22.39 -27.55 -6.52
N LEU A 263 21.55 -28.39 -7.15
CA LEU A 263 20.45 -27.93 -7.97
C LEU A 263 19.24 -27.49 -7.13
N ALA A 264 18.90 -28.23 -6.07
CA ALA A 264 17.83 -27.88 -5.17
C ALA A 264 18.06 -26.52 -4.46
N GLY A 265 19.33 -26.16 -4.19
CA GLY A 265 19.68 -24.85 -3.64
C GLY A 265 19.62 -23.69 -4.67
N LYS A 266 19.42 -23.99 -5.97
CA LYS A 266 19.27 -23.00 -7.06
C LYS A 266 17.84 -22.88 -7.56
N LEU A 267 16.96 -23.79 -7.14
CA LEU A 267 15.53 -23.83 -7.43
C LEU A 267 14.73 -23.16 -6.31
#